data_c72532e4a6ba396e17cfe5bc64c8504e
#
_entry.id   c72532e4a6ba396e17cfe5bc64c8504e
#
_cell.length_a   1.000
_cell.length_b   1.000
_cell.length_c   1.000
_cell.angle_alpha   90.00
_cell.angle_beta   90.00
_cell.angle_gamma   90.00
#
_symmetry.space_group_name_H-M   'P 1'
#
loop_
_entity.id
_entity.type
_entity.pdbx_description
1 polymer ?
#
loop_
_entity_poly.entity_id
_entity_poly.type
_entity_poly.pdbx_seq_one_letter_code
_entity_poly.pdbx_strand_id
1 'polypeptide(L)' 'MTLFHAEEGREYTVSRINVDDEELISFLFSLGCYSGEPITVVTRRKHGCVVSIKDGRYNIDNDLAEAIEVE' A
#
# COMPACT_ATOMS: atom_id res chain seq x y z
N MET A 1 -4.41 9.03 7.03
CA MET A 1 -3.04 8.54 7.30
C MET A 1 -2.50 7.78 6.10
N THR A 2 -1.21 7.58 6.04
CA THR A 2 -0.62 6.81 4.95
C THR A 2 -0.20 5.43 5.44
N LEU A 3 0.05 4.54 4.50
CA LEU A 3 0.48 3.19 4.81
C LEU A 3 1.80 3.15 5.57
N PHE A 4 2.64 4.19 5.39
CA PHE A 4 3.90 4.32 6.12
C PHE A 4 3.69 4.32 7.64
N HIS A 5 2.56 4.81 8.11
CA HIS A 5 2.23 4.89 9.54
C HIS A 5 1.26 3.78 10.00
N ALA A 6 0.89 2.88 9.11
CA ALA A 6 -0.04 1.80 9.45
C ALA A 6 0.59 0.79 10.42
N GLU A 7 -0.23 0.23 11.30
CA GLU A 7 0.21 -0.80 12.22
C GLU A 7 0.32 -2.15 11.52
N GLU A 8 1.35 -2.90 11.85
CA GLU A 8 1.50 -4.27 11.34
C GLU A 8 0.31 -5.13 11.75
N GLY A 9 -0.15 -5.95 10.81
CA GLY A 9 -1.20 -6.92 11.08
C GLY A 9 -2.61 -6.39 11.09
N ARG A 10 -2.77 -5.06 11.00
CA ARG A 10 -4.09 -4.44 10.96
C ARG A 10 -4.52 -4.18 9.54
N GLU A 11 -5.75 -4.52 9.19
CA GLU A 11 -6.30 -4.24 7.87
C GLU A 11 -6.78 -2.80 7.79
N TYR A 12 -6.41 -2.14 6.70
CA TYR A 12 -6.87 -0.79 6.37
C TYR A 12 -7.54 -0.82 5.01
N THR A 13 -8.22 0.25 4.68
CA THR A 13 -8.83 0.43 3.36
C THR A 13 -8.07 1.52 2.62
N VAL A 14 -7.67 1.25 1.39
CA VAL A 14 -7.01 2.26 0.54
C VAL A 14 -8.02 3.36 0.25
N SER A 15 -7.65 4.60 0.55
CA SER A 15 -8.51 5.75 0.24
C SER A 15 -8.05 6.46 -1.02
N ARG A 16 -6.73 6.51 -1.25
CA ARG A 16 -6.19 7.29 -2.36
C ARG A 16 -4.73 6.93 -2.60
N ILE A 17 -4.30 7.00 -3.86
CA ILE A 17 -2.89 6.87 -4.23
C ILE A 17 -2.42 8.27 -4.65
N ASN A 18 -1.55 8.86 -3.88
CA ASN A 18 -1.10 10.23 -4.08
C ASN A 18 0.21 10.30 -4.87
N VAL A 19 0.14 9.90 -6.13
CA VAL A 19 1.25 9.98 -7.10
C VAL A 19 0.73 10.43 -8.45
N ASP A 20 1.60 11.01 -9.27
CA ASP A 20 1.25 11.47 -10.62
C ASP A 20 1.76 10.51 -11.71
N ASP A 21 2.30 9.38 -11.33
CA ASP A 21 2.86 8.40 -12.25
C ASP A 21 1.79 7.40 -12.67
N GLU A 22 1.27 7.53 -13.88
CA GLU A 22 0.21 6.65 -14.38
C GLU A 22 0.64 5.19 -14.49
N GLU A 23 1.91 4.95 -14.81
CA GLU A 23 2.42 3.58 -14.89
C GLU A 23 2.42 2.93 -13.51
N LEU A 24 2.80 3.67 -12.49
CA LEU A 24 2.81 3.18 -11.12
C LEU A 24 1.38 2.94 -10.64
N ILE A 25 0.46 3.84 -10.93
CA ILE A 25 -0.96 3.68 -10.59
C ILE A 25 -1.53 2.44 -11.25
N SER A 26 -1.23 2.23 -12.55
CA SER A 26 -1.68 1.05 -13.27
C SER A 26 -1.10 -0.24 -12.70
N PHE A 27 0.18 -0.20 -12.32
CA PHE A 27 0.82 -1.33 -11.69
C PHE A 27 0.13 -1.67 -10.36
N LEU A 28 -0.09 -0.69 -9.50
CA LEU A 28 -0.79 -0.89 -8.24
C LEU A 28 -2.21 -1.41 -8.45
N PHE A 29 -2.90 -0.88 -9.44
CA PHE A 29 -4.24 -1.34 -9.79
C PHE A 29 -4.22 -2.83 -10.15
N SER A 30 -3.21 -3.27 -10.89
CA SER A 30 -3.08 -4.67 -11.29
C SER A 30 -2.87 -5.60 -10.10
N LEU A 31 -2.32 -5.09 -9.01
CA LEU A 31 -2.14 -5.85 -7.77
C LEU A 31 -3.40 -5.86 -6.89
N GLY A 32 -4.37 -5.00 -7.21
CA GLY A 32 -5.56 -4.82 -6.39
C GLY A 32 -5.45 -3.66 -5.42
N CYS A 33 -4.44 -2.81 -5.56
CA CYS A 33 -4.24 -1.66 -4.68
C CYS A 33 -4.85 -0.41 -5.29
N TYR A 34 -6.10 -0.14 -4.94
CA TYR A 34 -6.82 1.05 -5.40
C TYR A 34 -7.92 1.39 -4.39
N SER A 35 -8.49 2.56 -4.54
CA SER A 35 -9.48 3.09 -3.60
C SER A 35 -10.60 2.09 -3.30
N GLY A 36 -10.86 1.88 -2.02
CA GLY A 36 -11.91 0.98 -1.56
C GLY A 36 -11.44 -0.43 -1.26
N GLU A 37 -10.21 -0.79 -1.61
CA GLU A 37 -9.70 -2.14 -1.43
C GLU A 37 -8.91 -2.30 -0.14
N PRO A 38 -8.98 -3.47 0.50
CA PRO A 38 -8.24 -3.70 1.75
C PRO A 38 -6.75 -3.89 1.51
N ILE A 39 -5.95 -3.45 2.47
CA ILE A 39 -4.50 -3.61 2.45
C ILE A 39 -4.01 -3.79 3.90
N THR A 40 -3.02 -4.65 4.08
CA THR A 40 -2.43 -4.92 5.39
C THR A 40 -0.91 -4.87 5.28
N VAL A 41 -0.26 -4.17 6.22
CA VAL A 41 1.19 -4.25 6.36
C VAL A 41 1.51 -5.51 7.16
N VAL A 42 2.14 -6.47 6.51
CA VAL A 42 2.50 -7.75 7.14
C VAL A 42 3.73 -7.60 8.01
N THR A 43 4.75 -6.91 7.47
CA THR A 43 6.03 -6.73 8.15
C THR A 43 6.63 -5.40 7.72
N ARG A 44 7.11 -4.62 8.69
CA ARG A 44 7.89 -3.43 8.41
C ARG A 44 9.35 -3.78 8.26
N ARG A 45 10.01 -3.09 7.34
CA ARG A 45 11.44 -3.23 7.12
C ARG A 45 12.07 -1.84 7.15
N LYS A 46 13.40 -1.78 7.15
CA LYS A 46 14.14 -0.52 7.26
C LYS A 46 13.80 0.45 6.12
N HIS A 47 13.69 -0.05 4.90
CA HIS A 47 13.49 0.78 3.71
C HIS A 47 12.13 0.58 3.05
N GLY A 48 11.24 -0.13 3.69
CA GLY A 48 9.93 -0.39 3.12
C GLY A 48 9.11 -1.34 3.97
N CYS A 49 8.19 -2.03 3.34
CA CYS A 49 7.37 -3.01 4.04
C CYS A 49 6.85 -4.07 3.08
N VAL A 50 6.44 -5.18 3.66
CA VAL A 50 5.72 -6.21 2.92
C VAL A 50 4.25 -5.97 3.17
N VAL A 51 3.47 -5.87 2.10
CA VAL A 51 2.02 -5.67 2.20
C VAL A 51 1.28 -6.86 1.64
N SER A 52 0.13 -7.15 2.21
CA SER A 52 -0.80 -8.14 1.71
C SER A 52 -1.94 -7.41 1.01
N ILE A 53 -2.15 -7.74 -0.26
CA ILE A 53 -3.22 -7.19 -1.08
C ILE A 53 -3.88 -8.38 -1.78
N LYS A 54 -5.16 -8.59 -1.51
CA LYS A 54 -5.89 -9.74 -2.05
C LYS A 54 -5.14 -11.03 -1.72
N ASP A 55 -4.76 -11.82 -2.71
CA ASP A 55 -4.08 -13.09 -2.49
C ASP A 55 -2.56 -12.99 -2.59
N GLY A 56 -2.02 -11.80 -2.75
CA GLY A 56 -0.59 -11.58 -2.98
C GLY A 56 0.10 -10.83 -1.86
N ARG A 57 1.41 -10.96 -1.81
CA ARG A 57 2.27 -10.21 -0.90
C ARG A 57 3.34 -9.53 -1.72
N TYR A 58 3.58 -8.26 -1.42
CA TYR A 58 4.47 -7.42 -2.23
C TYR A 58 5.36 -6.58 -1.34
N ASN A 59 6.60 -6.39 -1.79
CA ASN A 59 7.52 -5.45 -1.14
C ASN A 59 7.31 -4.08 -1.77
N ILE A 60 7.11 -3.07 -0.94
CA ILE A 60 7.05 -1.69 -1.40
C ILE A 60 8.04 -0.87 -0.58
N ASP A 61 8.59 0.19 -1.19
CA ASP A 61 9.52 1.05 -0.47
C ASP A 61 8.75 2.11 0.36
N ASN A 62 9.50 2.83 1.19
CA ASN A 62 8.89 3.82 2.07
C ASN A 62 8.25 4.98 1.31
N ASP A 63 8.82 5.38 0.18
CA ASP A 63 8.25 6.47 -0.63
C ASP A 63 6.87 6.07 -1.16
N LEU A 64 6.74 4.86 -1.64
CA LEU A 64 5.45 4.37 -2.11
C LEU A 64 4.46 4.21 -0.95
N ALA A 65 4.92 3.71 0.19
CA ALA A 65 4.07 3.57 1.36
C ALA A 65 3.52 4.93 1.81
N GLU A 66 4.32 5.99 1.71
CA GLU A 66 3.87 7.34 2.03
C GLU A 66 2.86 7.89 1.04
N ALA A 67 2.85 7.38 -0.19
CA ALA A 67 1.92 7.82 -1.23
C ALA A 67 0.56 7.11 -1.16
N ILE A 68 0.49 5.97 -0.46
CA ILE A 68 -0.76 5.22 -0.33
C ILE A 68 -1.49 5.69 0.93
N GLU A 69 -2.57 6.43 0.73
CA GLU A 69 -3.40 6.90 1.82
C GLU A 69 -4.42 5.85 2.19
N VAL A 70 -4.57 5.62 3.48
CA VAL A 70 -5.46 4.57 4.01
C VAL A 70 -6.31 5.10 5.16
N GLU A 71 -7.37 4.38 5.45
CA GLU A 71 -8.26 4.66 6.56
C GLU A 71 -8.82 3.39 7.19
#